data_de95f8e6002d896260915e59db5a854f
#
_entry.id   de95f8e6002d896260915e59db5a854f
#
_cell.length_a   1.000
_cell.length_b   1.000
_cell.length_c   1.000
_cell.angle_alpha   90.00
_cell.angle_beta   90.00
_cell.angle_gamma   90.00
#
_symmetry.space_group_name_H-M   'P 1'
#
loop_
_entity.id
_entity.type
_entity.pdbx_description
1 polymer ?
#
loop_
_entity_poly.entity_id
_entity_poly.type
_entity_poly.pdbx_seq_one_letter_code
_entity_poly.pdbx_strand_id
1 'polypeptide(L)'
;MSEMKWAIITGADGGMGTEITRAVAKAGYRIIMACYHPQKAEVVRERLSKETGNPDLEVMAIDLSSMQSVVAFASQILERNLPISLLMNNAGTMETGFHTTSEGFERTVSVNYMGPYLLTRKLIPLMVRGARIVNMVSCTYAIGKLDFPDFFHRGKTGTFWRIPVYSNTKLALLLFTFELSEQLREKGISVNAADPGIVSTDIITMHKWFDPLTDIFFRPFIRKPKKGASTAISLLLDEKEAGVTGQLYVNNHRKNLSDKYTNHVQKEQLWEITERALASWLK
;
A
#
# COMPACT_ATOMS: atom_id res chain seq x y z
N MET A 1 -17.68 -14.67 -22.79
CA MET A 1 -17.93 -13.80 -21.61
C MET A 1 -16.55 -13.45 -21.06
N SER A 2 -16.16 -12.17 -21.05
CA SER A 2 -14.88 -11.79 -20.44
C SER A 2 -14.93 -12.16 -18.95
N GLU A 3 -13.91 -12.86 -18.45
CA GLU A 3 -13.77 -13.12 -17.02
C GLU A 3 -13.89 -11.83 -16.22
N MET A 4 -14.74 -11.83 -15.22
CA MET A 4 -14.94 -10.65 -14.34
C MET A 4 -13.67 -10.42 -13.53
N LYS A 5 -12.99 -9.31 -13.76
CA LYS A 5 -11.72 -8.96 -13.11
C LYS A 5 -11.96 -7.99 -11.96
N TRP A 6 -11.60 -8.41 -10.75
CA TRP A 6 -11.72 -7.58 -9.56
C TRP A 6 -10.40 -6.91 -9.19
N ALA A 7 -10.48 -5.67 -8.78
CA ALA A 7 -9.37 -4.90 -8.21
C ALA A 7 -9.72 -4.43 -6.79
N ILE A 8 -8.76 -4.50 -5.87
CA ILE A 8 -8.88 -3.95 -4.53
C ILE A 8 -7.84 -2.85 -4.38
N ILE A 9 -8.25 -1.64 -3.99
CA ILE A 9 -7.38 -0.49 -3.85
C ILE A 9 -7.57 0.12 -2.46
N THR A 10 -6.52 0.08 -1.62
CA THR A 10 -6.56 0.69 -0.29
C THR A 10 -6.32 2.20 -0.38
N GLY A 11 -7.06 3.00 0.42
CA GLY A 11 -6.98 4.46 0.36
C GLY A 11 -7.38 5.01 -1.01
N ALA A 12 -8.38 4.40 -1.64
CA ALA A 12 -8.84 4.69 -3.00
C ALA A 12 -9.43 6.10 -3.16
N ASP A 13 -9.84 6.73 -2.07
CA ASP A 13 -10.38 8.10 -1.98
C ASP A 13 -9.33 9.19 -1.80
N GLY A 14 -8.08 8.82 -1.46
CA GLY A 14 -6.96 9.75 -1.32
C GLY A 14 -6.44 10.26 -2.67
N GLY A 15 -5.55 11.26 -2.66
CA GLY A 15 -5.07 11.92 -3.88
C GLY A 15 -4.56 10.95 -4.96
N MET A 16 -3.56 10.11 -4.64
CA MET A 16 -3.04 9.10 -5.57
C MET A 16 -4.04 7.95 -5.77
N GLY A 17 -4.71 7.53 -4.69
CA GLY A 17 -5.72 6.46 -4.75
C GLY A 17 -6.84 6.75 -5.74
N THR A 18 -7.34 7.98 -5.77
CA THR A 18 -8.35 8.45 -6.73
C THR A 18 -7.86 8.33 -8.18
N GLU A 19 -6.60 8.68 -8.46
CA GLU A 19 -6.04 8.59 -9.82
C GLU A 19 -5.82 7.12 -10.24
N ILE A 20 -5.38 6.26 -9.31
CA ILE A 20 -5.23 4.82 -9.54
C ILE A 20 -6.61 4.20 -9.81
N THR A 21 -7.60 4.50 -8.95
CA THR A 21 -8.97 3.99 -9.10
C THR A 21 -9.57 4.42 -10.44
N ARG A 22 -9.38 5.69 -10.84
CA ARG A 22 -9.82 6.19 -12.16
C ARG A 22 -9.22 5.40 -13.32
N ALA A 23 -7.92 5.12 -13.27
CA ALA A 23 -7.25 4.39 -14.34
C ALA A 23 -7.72 2.92 -14.42
N VAL A 24 -7.84 2.26 -13.27
CA VAL A 24 -8.31 0.87 -13.17
C VAL A 24 -9.79 0.76 -13.58
N ALA A 25 -10.63 1.75 -13.22
CA ALA A 25 -12.02 1.80 -13.65
C ALA A 25 -12.17 1.95 -15.17
N LYS A 26 -11.36 2.83 -15.79
CA LYS A 26 -11.31 2.99 -17.27
C LYS A 26 -10.83 1.72 -17.99
N ALA A 27 -10.02 0.90 -17.33
CA ALA A 27 -9.59 -0.39 -17.85
C ALA A 27 -10.64 -1.51 -17.70
N GLY A 28 -11.85 -1.18 -17.19
CA GLY A 28 -12.99 -2.09 -17.11
C GLY A 28 -12.99 -3.06 -15.93
N TYR A 29 -12.19 -2.81 -14.90
CA TYR A 29 -12.21 -3.63 -13.67
C TYR A 29 -13.39 -3.28 -12.78
N ARG A 30 -13.95 -4.28 -12.11
CA ARG A 30 -14.76 -4.10 -10.91
C ARG A 30 -13.86 -3.73 -9.75
N ILE A 31 -14.21 -2.71 -8.99
CA ILE A 31 -13.29 -2.14 -8.00
C ILE A 31 -13.93 -2.14 -6.61
N ILE A 32 -13.20 -2.70 -5.64
CA ILE A 32 -13.44 -2.45 -4.23
C ILE A 32 -12.51 -1.32 -3.78
N MET A 33 -13.11 -0.18 -3.49
CA MET A 33 -12.47 0.99 -2.91
C MET A 33 -12.41 0.79 -1.39
N ALA A 34 -11.29 0.25 -0.90
CA ALA A 34 -11.05 -0.04 0.52
C ALA A 34 -10.60 1.23 1.25
N CYS A 35 -11.48 1.86 2.01
CA CYS A 35 -11.29 3.21 2.55
C CYS A 35 -11.55 3.29 4.06
N TYR A 36 -10.78 4.15 4.75
CA TYR A 36 -10.94 4.39 6.18
C TYR A 36 -12.22 5.19 6.51
N HIS A 37 -12.62 6.12 5.65
CA HIS A 37 -13.82 6.94 5.79
C HIS A 37 -14.81 6.66 4.66
N PRO A 38 -15.67 5.64 4.78
CA PRO A 38 -16.55 5.22 3.68
C PRO A 38 -17.49 6.32 3.19
N GLN A 39 -17.99 7.20 4.08
CA GLN A 39 -18.88 8.31 3.69
C GLN A 39 -18.18 9.33 2.76
N LYS A 40 -16.91 9.62 3.01
CA LYS A 40 -16.10 10.48 2.12
C LYS A 40 -15.76 9.77 0.82
N ALA A 41 -15.46 8.50 0.90
CA ALA A 41 -15.11 7.67 -0.25
C ALA A 41 -16.29 7.50 -1.21
N GLU A 42 -17.52 7.48 -0.71
CA GLU A 42 -18.72 7.37 -1.54
C GLU A 42 -18.89 8.56 -2.51
N VAL A 43 -18.59 9.77 -2.05
CA VAL A 43 -18.57 10.97 -2.92
C VAL A 43 -17.54 10.82 -4.06
N VAL A 44 -16.37 10.26 -3.74
CA VAL A 44 -15.33 9.99 -4.75
C VAL A 44 -15.77 8.88 -5.70
N ARG A 45 -16.38 7.81 -5.20
CA ARG A 45 -16.94 6.70 -5.99
C ARG A 45 -17.95 7.20 -7.03
N GLU A 46 -18.94 7.99 -6.60
CA GLU A 46 -19.95 8.53 -7.51
C GLU A 46 -19.36 9.39 -8.63
N ARG A 47 -18.41 10.25 -8.26
CA ARG A 47 -17.69 11.08 -9.23
C ARG A 47 -16.93 10.21 -10.22
N LEU A 48 -16.16 9.23 -9.74
CA LEU A 48 -15.37 8.33 -10.59
C LEU A 48 -16.23 7.46 -11.50
N SER A 49 -17.35 6.94 -10.98
CA SER A 49 -18.30 6.18 -11.79
C SER A 49 -18.83 7.00 -12.97
N LYS A 50 -19.21 8.27 -12.73
CA LYS A 50 -19.65 9.18 -13.79
C LYS A 50 -18.52 9.54 -14.77
N GLU A 51 -17.33 9.86 -14.28
CA GLU A 51 -16.17 10.24 -15.10
C GLU A 51 -15.64 9.10 -15.99
N THR A 52 -15.75 7.88 -15.53
CA THR A 52 -15.19 6.70 -16.23
C THR A 52 -16.24 5.90 -16.99
N GLY A 53 -17.52 6.14 -16.73
CA GLY A 53 -18.63 5.35 -17.27
C GLY A 53 -18.71 3.93 -16.65
N ASN A 54 -17.94 3.65 -15.60
CA ASN A 54 -17.91 2.35 -14.95
C ASN A 54 -18.79 2.35 -13.70
N PRO A 55 -19.92 1.61 -13.67
CA PRO A 55 -20.77 1.53 -12.49
C PRO A 55 -20.28 0.55 -11.42
N ASP A 56 -19.32 -0.31 -11.76
CA ASP A 56 -18.86 -1.41 -10.90
C ASP A 56 -17.77 -0.95 -9.91
N LEU A 57 -18.02 0.15 -9.20
CA LEU A 57 -17.21 0.65 -8.09
C LEU A 57 -18.00 0.51 -6.79
N GLU A 58 -17.40 -0.11 -5.79
CA GLU A 58 -17.98 -0.35 -4.47
C GLU A 58 -17.06 0.18 -3.37
N VAL A 59 -17.60 0.90 -2.40
CA VAL A 59 -16.84 1.35 -1.22
C VAL A 59 -17.01 0.33 -0.10
N MET A 60 -15.90 -0.10 0.47
CA MET A 60 -15.87 -0.94 1.67
C MET A 60 -14.97 -0.33 2.73
N ALA A 61 -15.44 -0.32 3.97
CA ALA A 61 -14.68 0.19 5.11
C ALA A 61 -13.52 -0.73 5.47
N ILE A 62 -12.33 -0.14 5.71
CA ILE A 62 -11.18 -0.82 6.27
C ILE A 62 -10.35 0.15 7.10
N ASP A 63 -9.99 -0.25 8.32
CA ASP A 63 -8.98 0.43 9.14
C ASP A 63 -7.72 -0.44 9.19
N LEU A 64 -6.69 -0.04 8.45
CA LEU A 64 -5.40 -0.75 8.42
C LEU A 64 -4.62 -0.61 9.73
N SER A 65 -5.05 0.25 10.65
CA SER A 65 -4.48 0.31 12.01
C SER A 65 -5.07 -0.74 12.94
N SER A 66 -6.19 -1.39 12.57
CA SER A 66 -6.83 -2.46 13.33
C SER A 66 -6.75 -3.79 12.57
N MET A 67 -6.04 -4.76 13.14
CA MET A 67 -5.92 -6.09 12.54
C MET A 67 -7.27 -6.79 12.48
N GLN A 68 -8.14 -6.55 13.45
CA GLN A 68 -9.51 -7.07 13.43
C GLN A 68 -10.32 -6.51 12.25
N SER A 69 -10.20 -5.21 11.96
CA SER A 69 -10.84 -4.59 10.80
C SER A 69 -10.34 -5.18 9.49
N VAL A 70 -9.02 -5.42 9.39
CA VAL A 70 -8.42 -6.05 8.20
C VAL A 70 -8.97 -7.47 8.00
N VAL A 71 -9.07 -8.27 9.07
CA VAL A 71 -9.65 -9.62 9.00
C VAL A 71 -11.11 -9.56 8.59
N ALA A 72 -11.91 -8.68 9.20
CA ALA A 72 -13.33 -8.54 8.87
C ALA A 72 -13.55 -8.15 7.40
N PHE A 73 -12.74 -7.21 6.88
CA PHE A 73 -12.75 -6.85 5.48
C PHE A 73 -12.39 -8.04 4.58
N ALA A 74 -11.28 -8.72 4.87
CA ALA A 74 -10.84 -9.87 4.07
C ALA A 74 -11.86 -11.02 4.09
N SER A 75 -12.51 -11.29 5.23
CA SER A 75 -13.55 -12.32 5.35
C SER A 75 -14.74 -12.04 4.44
N GLN A 76 -15.22 -10.80 4.37
CA GLN A 76 -16.29 -10.41 3.46
C GLN A 76 -15.92 -10.66 1.98
N ILE A 77 -14.67 -10.43 1.61
CA ILE A 77 -14.18 -10.70 0.25
C ILE A 77 -14.09 -12.21 -0.01
N LEU A 78 -13.60 -12.98 0.97
CA LEU A 78 -13.50 -14.43 0.90
C LEU A 78 -14.88 -15.09 0.76
N GLU A 79 -15.87 -14.67 1.56
CA GLU A 79 -17.26 -15.16 1.47
C GLU A 79 -17.88 -14.90 0.10
N ARG A 80 -17.55 -13.78 -0.54
CA ARG A 80 -18.00 -13.44 -1.91
C ARG A 80 -17.25 -14.21 -2.99
N ASN A 81 -16.15 -14.90 -2.64
CA ASN A 81 -15.30 -15.68 -3.53
C ASN A 81 -14.91 -14.91 -4.82
N LEU A 82 -14.46 -13.66 -4.66
CA LEU A 82 -14.17 -12.78 -5.80
C LEU A 82 -12.81 -13.12 -6.43
N PRO A 83 -12.74 -13.35 -7.76
CA PRO A 83 -11.46 -13.58 -8.44
C PRO A 83 -10.65 -12.28 -8.54
N ILE A 84 -9.65 -12.12 -7.66
CA ILE A 84 -8.86 -10.89 -7.54
C ILE A 84 -7.76 -10.91 -8.60
N SER A 85 -7.78 -9.92 -9.49
CA SER A 85 -6.74 -9.70 -10.51
C SER A 85 -5.73 -8.62 -10.09
N LEU A 86 -6.15 -7.62 -9.32
CA LEU A 86 -5.29 -6.53 -8.88
C LEU A 86 -5.47 -6.25 -7.38
N LEU A 87 -4.35 -6.12 -6.65
CA LEU A 87 -4.31 -5.58 -5.30
C LEU A 87 -3.34 -4.41 -5.24
N MET A 88 -3.86 -3.24 -4.91
CA MET A 88 -3.06 -2.03 -4.71
C MET A 88 -3.02 -1.65 -3.23
N ASN A 89 -1.92 -1.90 -2.56
CA ASN A 89 -1.63 -1.40 -1.22
C ASN A 89 -1.11 0.03 -1.32
N ASN A 90 -2.05 0.99 -1.44
CA ASN A 90 -1.74 2.41 -1.62
C ASN A 90 -1.89 3.23 -0.33
N ALA A 91 -2.78 2.84 0.57
CA ALA A 91 -2.99 3.57 1.83
C ALA A 91 -1.69 3.69 2.65
N GLY A 92 -1.55 4.80 3.33
CA GLY A 92 -0.42 5.05 4.22
C GLY A 92 -0.61 6.30 5.05
N THR A 93 0.09 6.37 6.17
CA THR A 93 0.10 7.52 7.08
C THR A 93 1.53 7.82 7.56
N MET A 94 1.74 9.02 8.05
CA MET A 94 2.93 9.43 8.78
C MET A 94 2.47 10.26 9.98
N GLU A 95 2.22 9.59 11.10
CA GLU A 95 1.72 10.22 12.31
C GLU A 95 2.66 11.31 12.84
N THR A 96 2.10 12.35 13.45
CA THR A 96 2.87 13.47 14.03
C THR A 96 3.34 13.20 15.45
N GLY A 97 2.79 12.16 16.10
CA GLY A 97 3.12 11.72 17.45
C GLY A 97 3.03 10.20 17.55
N PHE A 98 3.46 9.69 18.68
CA PHE A 98 3.33 8.26 18.97
C PHE A 98 1.88 7.91 19.35
N HIS A 99 1.31 6.98 18.61
CA HIS A 99 -0.01 6.42 18.84
C HIS A 99 0.05 4.90 18.81
N THR A 100 -0.46 4.26 19.85
CA THR A 100 -0.56 2.80 19.94
C THR A 100 -1.94 2.36 19.47
N THR A 101 -2.01 1.32 18.64
CA THR A 101 -3.27 0.68 18.24
C THR A 101 -3.83 -0.18 19.37
N SER A 102 -5.06 -0.66 19.22
CA SER A 102 -5.68 -1.61 20.17
C SER A 102 -4.88 -2.89 20.35
N GLU A 103 -4.15 -3.30 19.30
CA GLU A 103 -3.29 -4.48 19.30
C GLU A 103 -1.88 -4.21 19.86
N GLY A 104 -1.61 -2.97 20.29
CA GLY A 104 -0.32 -2.58 20.88
C GLY A 104 0.76 -2.21 19.88
N PHE A 105 0.46 -2.10 18.60
CA PHE A 105 1.41 -1.69 17.57
C PHE A 105 1.50 -0.16 17.44
N GLU A 106 2.63 0.38 17.02
CA GLU A 106 2.71 1.78 16.62
C GLU A 106 1.87 1.99 15.34
N ARG A 107 1.09 3.08 15.32
CA ARG A 107 0.05 3.28 14.29
C ARG A 107 0.59 3.43 12.88
N THR A 108 1.71 4.14 12.69
CA THR A 108 2.36 4.24 11.35
C THR A 108 2.82 2.88 10.86
N VAL A 109 3.39 2.07 11.76
CA VAL A 109 3.82 0.69 11.45
C VAL A 109 2.62 -0.17 11.10
N SER A 110 1.54 -0.04 11.87
CA SER A 110 0.31 -0.81 11.63
C SER A 110 -0.28 -0.48 10.26
N VAL A 111 -0.53 0.80 9.97
CA VAL A 111 -1.17 1.24 8.71
C VAL A 111 -0.30 0.97 7.49
N ASN A 112 1.02 1.22 7.58
CA ASN A 112 1.89 1.17 6.40
C ASN A 112 2.49 -0.20 6.12
N TYR A 113 2.50 -1.11 7.11
CA TYR A 113 3.17 -2.41 6.96
C TYR A 113 2.30 -3.59 7.44
N MET A 114 1.89 -3.62 8.73
CA MET A 114 1.19 -4.77 9.31
C MET A 114 -0.16 -5.02 8.65
N GLY A 115 -0.96 -3.96 8.46
CA GLY A 115 -2.26 -4.03 7.80
C GLY A 115 -2.17 -4.48 6.35
N PRO A 116 -1.34 -3.86 5.48
CA PRO A 116 -1.08 -4.33 4.13
C PRO A 116 -0.54 -5.76 4.06
N TYR A 117 0.35 -6.15 4.98
CA TYR A 117 0.84 -7.52 5.10
C TYR A 117 -0.31 -8.49 5.33
N LEU A 118 -1.09 -8.28 6.40
CA LEU A 118 -2.20 -9.14 6.78
C LEU A 118 -3.27 -9.21 5.68
N LEU A 119 -3.67 -8.05 5.13
CA LEU A 119 -4.64 -7.98 4.05
C LEU A 119 -4.19 -8.81 2.84
N THR A 120 -2.96 -8.61 2.41
CA THR A 120 -2.40 -9.33 1.25
C THR A 120 -2.40 -10.84 1.52
N ARG A 121 -1.89 -11.27 2.69
CA ARG A 121 -1.83 -12.69 3.06
C ARG A 121 -3.22 -13.35 3.07
N LYS A 122 -4.24 -12.68 3.59
CA LYS A 122 -5.62 -13.17 3.62
C LYS A 122 -6.25 -13.26 2.23
N LEU A 123 -5.87 -12.38 1.29
CA LEU A 123 -6.47 -12.34 -0.04
C LEU A 123 -5.77 -13.24 -1.09
N ILE A 124 -4.56 -13.73 -0.82
CA ILE A 124 -3.83 -14.64 -1.73
C ILE A 124 -4.69 -15.82 -2.23
N PRO A 125 -5.53 -16.49 -1.42
CA PRO A 125 -6.34 -17.61 -1.89
C PRO A 125 -7.31 -17.27 -3.02
N LEU A 126 -7.71 -16.00 -3.14
CA LEU A 126 -8.63 -15.50 -4.18
C LEU A 126 -7.92 -14.93 -5.40
N MET A 127 -6.60 -14.81 -5.36
CA MET A 127 -5.84 -14.23 -6.47
C MET A 127 -5.72 -15.21 -7.62
N VAL A 128 -6.13 -14.76 -8.80
CA VAL A 128 -6.05 -15.56 -10.02
C VAL A 128 -4.61 -15.58 -10.57
N ARG A 129 -4.28 -16.58 -11.40
CA ARG A 129 -3.02 -16.59 -12.13
C ARG A 129 -2.92 -15.34 -13.03
N GLY A 130 -1.79 -14.67 -13.01
CA GLY A 130 -1.59 -13.38 -13.68
C GLY A 130 -2.01 -12.17 -12.83
N ALA A 131 -2.50 -12.37 -11.60
CA ALA A 131 -2.80 -11.26 -10.69
C ALA A 131 -1.55 -10.44 -10.36
N ARG A 132 -1.77 -9.16 -10.07
CA ARG A 132 -0.71 -8.20 -9.75
C ARG A 132 -0.95 -7.57 -8.40
N ILE A 133 0.06 -7.61 -7.54
CA ILE A 133 0.12 -6.91 -6.26
C ILE A 133 1.10 -5.76 -6.40
N VAL A 134 0.67 -4.54 -6.07
CA VAL A 134 1.54 -3.36 -6.06
C VAL A 134 1.53 -2.73 -4.68
N ASN A 135 2.71 -2.56 -4.10
CA ASN A 135 2.91 -1.94 -2.79
C ASN A 135 3.45 -0.51 -2.98
N MET A 136 2.76 0.49 -2.43
CA MET A 136 3.20 1.88 -2.46
C MET A 136 4.28 2.12 -1.40
N VAL A 137 5.53 2.18 -1.83
CA VAL A 137 6.67 2.52 -0.97
C VAL A 137 6.96 4.02 -1.00
N SER A 138 8.17 4.44 -0.68
CA SER A 138 8.67 5.82 -0.78
C SER A 138 10.19 5.77 -0.85
N CYS A 139 10.82 6.75 -1.48
CA CYS A 139 12.28 6.89 -1.51
C CYS A 139 12.93 6.87 -0.11
N THR A 140 12.16 7.17 0.92
CA THR A 140 12.61 7.12 2.32
C THR A 140 12.98 5.72 2.80
N TYR A 141 12.60 4.65 2.07
CA TYR A 141 13.10 3.29 2.38
C TYR A 141 14.62 3.26 2.48
N ALA A 142 15.31 4.12 1.74
CA ALA A 142 16.77 4.18 1.66
C ALA A 142 17.46 4.58 2.98
N ILE A 143 16.74 5.28 3.85
CA ILE A 143 17.20 5.68 5.19
C ILE A 143 16.51 4.88 6.30
N GLY A 144 15.63 3.95 5.94
CA GLY A 144 14.96 3.05 6.88
C GLY A 144 15.95 2.10 7.55
N LYS A 145 15.66 1.73 8.80
CA LYS A 145 16.39 0.74 9.59
C LYS A 145 15.42 -0.16 10.30
N LEU A 146 15.64 -1.46 10.21
CA LEU A 146 14.87 -2.45 10.94
C LEU A 146 15.65 -2.81 12.22
N ASP A 147 15.09 -2.43 13.35
CA ASP A 147 15.69 -2.62 14.66
C ASP A 147 14.78 -3.54 15.48
N PHE A 148 15.10 -4.80 15.49
CA PHE A 148 14.39 -5.82 16.24
C PHE A 148 14.92 -5.91 17.68
N PRO A 149 14.03 -6.15 18.67
CA PRO A 149 12.62 -6.50 18.60
C PRO A 149 11.64 -5.31 18.55
N ASP A 150 12.13 -4.06 18.62
CA ASP A 150 11.29 -2.87 18.84
C ASP A 150 10.54 -2.35 17.60
N PHE A 151 10.74 -2.95 16.43
CA PHE A 151 10.19 -2.45 15.16
C PHE A 151 8.69 -2.15 15.21
N PHE A 152 7.88 -3.04 15.81
CA PHE A 152 6.42 -2.89 15.85
C PHE A 152 5.93 -1.90 16.91
N HIS A 153 6.75 -1.55 17.89
CA HIS A 153 6.38 -0.79 19.08
C HIS A 153 7.18 0.50 19.24
N ARG A 154 7.88 0.93 18.21
CA ARG A 154 8.75 2.10 18.27
C ARG A 154 8.00 3.39 18.49
N GLY A 155 8.56 4.19 19.38
CA GLY A 155 8.05 5.48 19.75
C GLY A 155 7.61 5.54 21.20
N LYS A 156 8.26 4.79 22.07
CA LYS A 156 8.06 4.95 23.54
C LYS A 156 8.09 6.43 23.88
N THR A 157 7.14 6.84 24.68
CA THR A 157 6.92 8.19 25.21
C THR A 157 8.23 8.97 25.38
N GLY A 158 8.38 10.08 24.66
CA GLY A 158 9.48 11.03 24.81
C GLY A 158 10.28 11.31 23.54
N THR A 159 10.43 10.38 22.61
CA THR A 159 11.25 10.54 21.39
C THR A 159 10.63 9.88 20.17
N PHE A 160 9.41 10.32 19.77
CA PHE A 160 8.83 9.88 18.51
C PHE A 160 9.43 10.69 17.35
N TRP A 161 10.12 10.00 16.46
CA TRP A 161 10.70 10.58 15.24
C TRP A 161 9.93 10.07 14.02
N ARG A 162 8.97 10.87 13.54
CA ARG A 162 8.05 10.49 12.47
C ARG A 162 8.75 10.02 11.19
N ILE A 163 9.82 10.70 10.76
CA ILE A 163 10.54 10.37 9.53
C ILE A 163 11.24 9.00 9.64
N PRO A 164 12.04 8.71 10.68
CA PRO A 164 12.61 7.37 10.86
C PRO A 164 11.55 6.26 10.95
N VAL A 165 10.47 6.44 11.73
CA VAL A 165 9.41 5.43 11.85
C VAL A 165 8.76 5.19 10.49
N TYR A 166 8.37 6.24 9.77
CA TYR A 166 7.83 6.14 8.41
C TYR A 166 8.80 5.42 7.46
N SER A 167 10.08 5.81 7.47
CA SER A 167 11.12 5.24 6.61
C SER A 167 11.32 3.75 6.88
N ASN A 168 11.29 3.35 8.16
CA ASN A 168 11.37 1.95 8.57
C ASN A 168 10.19 1.14 8.01
N THR A 169 8.97 1.70 8.02
CA THR A 169 7.79 1.02 7.43
C THR A 169 7.91 0.87 5.92
N LYS A 170 8.50 1.85 5.24
CA LYS A 170 8.69 1.78 3.79
C LYS A 170 9.80 0.80 3.38
N LEU A 171 10.84 0.66 4.19
CA LEU A 171 11.82 -0.40 4.03
C LEU A 171 11.18 -1.78 4.27
N ALA A 172 10.43 -1.94 5.36
CA ALA A 172 9.74 -3.19 5.66
C ALA A 172 8.77 -3.61 4.53
N LEU A 173 7.99 -2.67 3.98
CA LEU A 173 7.09 -2.94 2.88
C LEU A 173 7.83 -3.31 1.58
N LEU A 174 9.01 -2.72 1.34
CA LEU A 174 9.86 -3.09 0.21
C LEU A 174 10.41 -4.52 0.37
N LEU A 175 10.90 -4.88 1.54
CA LEU A 175 11.41 -6.23 1.81
C LEU A 175 10.29 -7.28 1.75
N PHE A 176 9.11 -6.95 2.26
CA PHE A 176 7.90 -7.77 2.10
C PHE A 176 7.57 -8.01 0.62
N THR A 177 7.69 -6.97 -0.22
CA THR A 177 7.48 -7.10 -1.66
C THR A 177 8.39 -8.14 -2.27
N PHE A 178 9.67 -8.12 -1.94
CA PHE A 178 10.65 -9.07 -2.48
C PHE A 178 10.39 -10.48 -2.00
N GLU A 179 10.22 -10.66 -0.69
CA GLU A 179 9.94 -11.98 -0.12
C GLU A 179 8.67 -12.59 -0.69
N LEU A 180 7.59 -11.82 -0.71
CA LEU A 180 6.32 -12.30 -1.25
C LEU A 180 6.39 -12.62 -2.75
N SER A 181 7.20 -11.86 -3.51
CA SER A 181 7.39 -12.10 -4.94
C SER A 181 8.04 -13.45 -5.24
N GLU A 182 8.94 -13.89 -4.38
CA GLU A 182 9.58 -15.21 -4.47
C GLU A 182 8.57 -16.31 -4.17
N GLN A 183 7.80 -16.16 -3.09
CA GLN A 183 6.80 -17.15 -2.65
C GLN A 183 5.63 -17.32 -3.64
N LEU A 184 5.27 -16.27 -4.38
CA LEU A 184 4.14 -16.29 -5.30
C LEU A 184 4.52 -16.56 -6.77
N ARG A 185 5.80 -16.71 -7.08
CA ARG A 185 6.32 -16.91 -8.45
C ARG A 185 5.66 -18.11 -9.14
N GLU A 186 5.60 -19.25 -8.48
CA GLU A 186 5.00 -20.47 -9.05
C GLU A 186 3.50 -20.35 -9.25
N LYS A 187 2.83 -19.56 -8.42
CA LYS A 187 1.39 -19.24 -8.59
C LYS A 187 1.14 -18.32 -9.78
N GLY A 188 2.19 -17.74 -10.38
CA GLY A 188 2.07 -16.78 -11.47
C GLY A 188 1.46 -15.45 -11.03
N ILE A 189 1.63 -15.06 -9.76
CA ILE A 189 1.19 -13.78 -9.22
C ILE A 189 2.41 -12.87 -9.11
N SER A 190 2.34 -11.67 -9.69
CA SER A 190 3.44 -10.70 -9.61
C SER A 190 3.27 -9.75 -8.41
N VAL A 191 4.39 -9.44 -7.75
CA VAL A 191 4.45 -8.52 -6.62
C VAL A 191 5.54 -7.50 -6.85
N ASN A 192 5.19 -6.22 -6.95
CA ASN A 192 6.14 -5.14 -7.21
C ASN A 192 5.92 -3.95 -6.28
N ALA A 193 6.95 -3.13 -6.12
CA ALA A 193 6.90 -1.88 -5.37
C ALA A 193 6.89 -0.68 -6.31
N ALA A 194 6.06 0.32 -5.99
CA ALA A 194 6.00 1.60 -6.68
C ALA A 194 6.46 2.72 -5.74
N ASP A 195 7.46 3.49 -6.13
CA ASP A 195 7.86 4.73 -5.47
C ASP A 195 7.25 5.91 -6.25
N PRO A 196 6.34 6.67 -5.63
CA PRO A 196 5.68 7.80 -6.29
C PRO A 196 6.59 9.04 -6.40
N GLY A 197 7.76 9.02 -5.77
CA GLY A 197 8.57 10.22 -5.49
C GLY A 197 7.92 11.09 -4.40
N ILE A 198 8.32 12.36 -4.34
CA ILE A 198 7.73 13.32 -3.40
C ILE A 198 6.43 13.84 -3.99
N VAL A 199 5.29 13.50 -3.39
CA VAL A 199 3.95 13.86 -3.88
C VAL A 199 3.26 14.76 -2.85
N SER A 200 2.57 15.80 -3.34
CA SER A 200 1.68 16.61 -2.49
C SER A 200 0.48 15.76 -2.08
N THR A 201 0.54 15.25 -0.88
CA THR A 201 -0.55 14.52 -0.23
C THR A 201 -0.69 14.99 1.20
N ASP A 202 -1.84 14.76 1.82
CA ASP A 202 -2.11 15.10 3.22
C ASP A 202 -1.10 14.50 4.22
N ILE A 203 -0.32 13.51 3.78
CA ILE A 203 0.77 12.89 4.57
C ILE A 203 1.90 13.87 4.88
N ILE A 204 2.16 14.86 4.02
CA ILE A 204 3.25 15.84 4.17
C ILE A 204 2.80 17.08 4.92
N THR A 205 1.52 17.44 4.87
CA THR A 205 0.96 18.62 5.53
C THR A 205 1.06 18.48 7.04
N MET A 206 1.79 19.40 7.68
CA MET A 206 1.97 19.38 9.14
C MET A 206 0.92 20.21 9.88
N HIS A 207 0.03 20.92 9.17
CA HIS A 207 -0.93 21.88 9.71
C HIS A 207 -0.32 22.89 10.69
N LYS A 208 0.93 23.33 10.41
CA LYS A 208 1.67 24.29 11.25
C LYS A 208 1.88 25.60 10.49
N TRP A 209 2.10 26.69 11.24
CA TRP A 209 2.25 28.04 10.71
C TRP A 209 3.37 28.20 9.68
N PHE A 210 4.37 27.31 9.64
CA PHE A 210 5.47 27.32 8.68
C PHE A 210 5.23 26.42 7.44
N ASP A 211 4.09 25.74 7.35
CA ASP A 211 3.73 24.94 6.16
C ASP A 211 3.78 25.76 4.85
N PRO A 212 3.38 27.07 4.81
CA PRO A 212 3.54 27.88 3.60
C PRO A 212 5.00 28.06 3.17
N LEU A 213 5.96 28.14 4.12
CA LEU A 213 7.39 28.28 3.82
C LEU A 213 7.98 26.95 3.30
N THR A 214 7.61 25.84 3.92
CA THR A 214 8.00 24.51 3.41
C THR A 214 7.38 24.23 2.03
N ASP A 215 6.16 24.68 1.79
CA ASP A 215 5.52 24.61 0.48
C ASP A 215 6.31 25.40 -0.59
N ILE A 216 6.78 26.61 -0.29
CA ILE A 216 7.52 27.45 -1.26
C ILE A 216 8.86 26.80 -1.64
N PHE A 217 9.61 26.26 -0.67
CA PHE A 217 10.91 25.66 -0.93
C PHE A 217 10.84 24.26 -1.56
N PHE A 218 9.81 23.47 -1.25
CA PHE A 218 9.67 22.11 -1.76
C PHE A 218 8.70 21.98 -2.95
N ARG A 219 7.86 22.99 -3.24
CA ARG A 219 6.92 22.98 -4.38
C ARG A 219 7.52 22.56 -5.72
N PRO A 220 8.74 22.96 -6.11
CA PRO A 220 9.32 22.55 -7.38
C PRO A 220 9.54 21.02 -7.48
N PHE A 221 9.67 20.35 -6.33
CA PHE A 221 9.93 18.91 -6.24
C PHE A 221 8.68 18.08 -5.92
N ILE A 222 7.58 18.75 -5.57
CA ILE A 222 6.32 18.10 -5.19
C ILE A 222 5.52 17.77 -6.44
N ARG A 223 5.24 16.48 -6.65
CA ARG A 223 4.47 15.99 -7.79
C ARG A 223 2.98 16.11 -7.54
N LYS A 224 2.22 16.39 -8.60
CA LYS A 224 0.75 16.25 -8.57
C LYS A 224 0.38 14.77 -8.37
N PRO A 225 -0.73 14.46 -7.66
CA PRO A 225 -1.18 13.07 -7.42
C PRO A 225 -1.21 12.20 -8.68
N LYS A 226 -1.67 12.73 -9.80
CA LYS A 226 -1.69 12.04 -11.10
C LYS A 226 -0.30 11.55 -11.54
N LYS A 227 0.74 12.36 -11.36
CA LYS A 227 2.12 11.99 -11.70
C LYS A 227 2.69 10.99 -10.68
N GLY A 228 2.35 11.14 -9.40
CA GLY A 228 2.75 10.18 -8.36
C GLY A 228 2.13 8.79 -8.56
N ALA A 229 0.89 8.75 -9.00
CA ALA A 229 0.16 7.51 -9.26
C ALA A 229 0.64 6.76 -10.50
N SER A 230 1.32 7.44 -11.46
CA SER A 230 1.63 6.86 -12.78
C SER A 230 2.43 5.56 -12.70
N THR A 231 3.39 5.45 -11.78
CA THR A 231 4.22 4.25 -11.63
C THR A 231 3.37 3.04 -11.15
N ALA A 232 2.50 3.25 -10.18
CA ALA A 232 1.60 2.20 -9.73
C ALA A 232 0.60 1.79 -10.82
N ILE A 233 0.06 2.76 -11.57
CA ILE A 233 -0.85 2.51 -12.70
C ILE A 233 -0.16 1.66 -13.78
N SER A 234 1.07 2.00 -14.14
CA SER A 234 1.85 1.22 -15.13
C SER A 234 2.05 -0.23 -14.64
N LEU A 235 2.44 -0.45 -13.39
CA LEU A 235 2.61 -1.78 -12.82
C LEU A 235 1.31 -2.60 -12.77
N LEU A 236 0.18 -1.93 -12.55
CA LEU A 236 -1.11 -2.60 -12.50
C LEU A 236 -1.66 -2.95 -13.88
N LEU A 237 -1.45 -2.09 -14.90
CA LEU A 237 -2.22 -2.16 -16.14
C LEU A 237 -1.39 -2.43 -17.39
N ASP A 238 -0.11 -1.98 -17.46
CA ASP A 238 0.67 -2.12 -18.69
C ASP A 238 1.02 -3.58 -18.98
N GLU A 239 0.79 -4.00 -20.23
CA GLU A 239 1.11 -5.36 -20.71
C GLU A 239 2.60 -5.69 -20.62
N LYS A 240 3.49 -4.70 -20.83
CA LYS A 240 4.95 -4.89 -20.70
C LYS A 240 5.40 -5.29 -19.30
N GLU A 241 4.59 -5.02 -18.28
CA GLU A 241 4.86 -5.37 -16.89
C GLU A 241 4.19 -6.71 -16.49
N ALA A 242 3.53 -7.39 -17.45
CA ALA A 242 2.92 -8.69 -17.17
C ALA A 242 3.99 -9.73 -16.81
N GLY A 243 3.82 -10.40 -15.66
CA GLY A 243 4.74 -11.42 -15.15
C GLY A 243 6.04 -10.86 -14.55
N VAL A 244 6.31 -9.56 -14.65
CA VAL A 244 7.44 -8.94 -13.96
C VAL A 244 7.16 -8.92 -12.46
N THR A 245 8.07 -9.44 -11.65
CA THR A 245 7.88 -9.60 -10.19
C THR A 245 9.17 -9.30 -9.43
N GLY A 246 9.06 -8.89 -8.16
CA GLY A 246 10.19 -8.62 -7.28
C GLY A 246 10.97 -7.38 -7.67
N GLN A 247 10.30 -6.33 -8.18
CA GLN A 247 10.97 -5.13 -8.65
C GLN A 247 10.49 -3.88 -7.93
N LEU A 248 11.38 -2.90 -7.82
CA LEU A 248 11.03 -1.52 -7.46
C LEU A 248 11.03 -0.65 -8.72
N TYR A 249 9.96 0.12 -8.88
CA TYR A 249 9.83 1.10 -9.96
C TYR A 249 9.76 2.52 -9.41
N VAL A 250 10.44 3.42 -10.10
CA VAL A 250 10.44 4.87 -9.83
C VAL A 250 10.24 5.59 -11.16
N ASN A 251 9.29 6.50 -11.26
CA ASN A 251 9.02 7.22 -12.52
C ASN A 251 8.74 6.31 -13.72
N ASN A 252 8.00 5.23 -13.54
CA ASN A 252 7.69 4.22 -14.55
C ASN A 252 8.91 3.44 -15.09
N HIS A 253 10.05 3.53 -14.41
CA HIS A 253 11.25 2.80 -14.76
C HIS A 253 11.67 1.88 -13.60
N ARG A 254 12.11 0.68 -13.96
CA ARG A 254 12.71 -0.24 -13.01
C ARG A 254 13.94 0.40 -12.40
N LYS A 255 14.02 0.39 -11.07
CA LYS A 255 15.19 0.86 -10.32
C LYS A 255 16.11 -0.31 -10.01
N ASN A 256 17.33 -0.24 -10.51
CA ASN A 256 18.35 -1.19 -10.10
C ASN A 256 18.74 -0.92 -8.63
N LEU A 257 18.44 -1.87 -7.78
CA LEU A 257 18.79 -1.82 -6.37
C LEU A 257 20.11 -2.56 -6.14
N SER A 258 20.90 -2.08 -5.17
CA SER A 258 22.07 -2.80 -4.70
C SER A 258 21.65 -4.04 -3.89
N ASP A 259 22.53 -5.03 -3.82
CA ASP A 259 22.32 -6.30 -3.11
C ASP A 259 21.90 -6.13 -1.64
N LYS A 260 22.29 -5.02 -1.02
CA LYS A 260 21.86 -4.70 0.36
C LYS A 260 20.34 -4.61 0.55
N TYR A 261 19.55 -4.44 -0.54
CA TYR A 261 18.08 -4.44 -0.49
C TYR A 261 17.49 -5.73 -1.03
N THR A 262 18.00 -6.25 -2.17
CA THR A 262 17.46 -7.46 -2.79
C THR A 262 17.79 -8.71 -1.98
N ASN A 263 19.00 -8.74 -1.38
CA ASN A 263 19.49 -9.80 -0.49
C ASN A 263 19.64 -9.27 0.96
N HIS A 264 18.65 -8.47 1.42
CA HIS A 264 18.74 -7.84 2.73
C HIS A 264 18.76 -8.90 3.83
N VAL A 265 19.79 -8.84 4.69
CA VAL A 265 20.06 -9.83 5.74
C VAL A 265 18.91 -10.02 6.75
N GLN A 266 18.04 -9.02 6.88
CA GLN A 266 16.90 -9.07 7.80
C GLN A 266 15.58 -9.39 7.09
N LYS A 267 15.58 -9.74 5.80
CA LYS A 267 14.35 -9.99 5.02
C LYS A 267 13.55 -11.17 5.60
N GLU A 268 14.23 -12.30 5.79
CA GLU A 268 13.64 -13.51 6.39
C GLU A 268 13.23 -13.26 7.85
N GLN A 269 14.10 -12.64 8.63
CA GLN A 269 13.80 -12.32 10.03
C GLN A 269 12.57 -11.40 10.15
N LEU A 270 12.43 -10.39 9.29
CA LEU A 270 11.25 -9.53 9.25
C LEU A 270 9.98 -10.34 8.99
N TRP A 271 10.05 -11.26 8.02
CA TRP A 271 8.93 -12.15 7.72
C TRP A 271 8.54 -12.99 8.94
N GLU A 272 9.48 -13.69 9.55
CA GLU A 272 9.22 -14.56 10.70
C GLU A 272 8.62 -13.82 11.90
N ILE A 273 9.18 -12.65 12.25
CA ILE A 273 8.66 -11.87 13.39
C ILE A 273 7.28 -11.30 13.08
N THR A 274 7.01 -10.94 11.81
CA THR A 274 5.69 -10.45 11.39
C THR A 274 4.66 -11.59 11.44
N GLU A 275 4.98 -12.78 10.93
CA GLU A 275 4.12 -13.96 11.05
C GLU A 275 3.79 -14.28 12.52
N ARG A 276 4.79 -14.20 13.38
CA ARG A 276 4.61 -14.42 14.83
C ARG A 276 3.73 -13.35 15.46
N ALA A 277 3.98 -12.09 15.14
CA ALA A 277 3.19 -10.98 15.66
C ALA A 277 1.72 -11.02 15.19
N LEU A 278 1.47 -11.54 13.98
CA LEU A 278 0.13 -11.63 13.38
C LEU A 278 -0.51 -13.03 13.49
N ALA A 279 0.10 -13.97 14.19
CA ALA A 279 -0.31 -15.37 14.19
C ALA A 279 -1.79 -15.62 14.57
N SER A 280 -2.36 -14.78 15.44
CA SER A 280 -3.78 -14.88 15.84
C SER A 280 -4.76 -14.45 14.74
N TRP A 281 -4.32 -13.58 13.83
CA TRP A 281 -5.15 -13.04 12.74
C TRP A 281 -4.92 -13.74 11.39
N LEU A 282 -3.80 -14.45 11.24
CA LEU A 282 -3.46 -15.19 10.02
C LEU A 282 -4.22 -16.54 9.88
N LYS A 283 -4.76 -17.03 10.98
CA LYS A 283 -5.54 -18.29 11.04
C LYS A 283 -6.81 -18.24 10.22
#